data_0e77b09122a6af5eee6a34e81652dd8f
#
_entry.id   0e77b09122a6af5eee6a34e81652dd8f
#
_cell.length_a   1.000
_cell.length_b   1.000
_cell.length_c   1.000
_cell.angle_alpha   90.00
_cell.angle_beta   90.00
_cell.angle_gamma   90.00
#
_symmetry.space_group_name_H-M   'P 1'
#
loop_
_entity.id
_entity.type
_entity.pdbx_description
1 polymer ?
#
loop_
_entity_poly.entity_id
_entity_poly.type
_entity_poly.pdbx_seq_one_letter_code
_entity_poly.pdbx_strand_id
1 'polypeptide(L)'
;MAGPPATVRGVLSVLRIKNFVLIDELELELEPGLNVLTGETGAGKSIVVGALNLVLGGRASADQVRPGAEEAEIEALFLLERPGATASLAHAELRPALTRLRDAGVVTGDELAIRRVVTASGRSRAYLNGRLCTAAELAALAPELADVASQHESVALTDPSTHLGYLDRFARLERQRSKLADGFDELERIVGAIRALREVDKSRAEREAFLRFQLQGIAEVAPRAGELDELADERRRLRHAGKLSELVGRVAERLEAEQGIADQLARAAGELGSASELDPTRNRA
;
A
#
# COMPACT_ATOMS: atom_id res chain seq x y z
N MET A 1 -51.93 15.42 -5.49
CA MET A 1 -50.95 14.34 -5.35
C MET A 1 -49.83 14.61 -6.33
N ALA A 2 -48.73 15.17 -5.88
CA ALA A 2 -47.52 15.35 -6.71
C ALA A 2 -46.88 13.97 -6.86
N GLY A 3 -46.73 13.49 -8.11
CA GLY A 3 -46.02 12.27 -8.40
C GLY A 3 -44.61 12.25 -7.82
N PRO A 4 -43.99 11.07 -7.67
CA PRO A 4 -42.63 10.98 -7.16
C PRO A 4 -41.71 11.84 -8.03
N PRO A 5 -40.77 12.61 -7.42
CA PRO A 5 -39.81 13.37 -8.21
C PRO A 5 -39.04 12.39 -9.08
N ALA A 6 -39.06 12.63 -10.37
CA ALA A 6 -38.28 11.87 -11.32
C ALA A 6 -36.80 11.88 -10.88
N THR A 7 -36.29 10.74 -10.51
CA THR A 7 -34.86 10.56 -10.27
C THR A 7 -34.22 10.58 -11.64
N VAL A 8 -33.72 11.73 -12.07
CA VAL A 8 -33.11 11.84 -13.38
C VAL A 8 -31.75 11.17 -13.29
N ARG A 9 -31.71 9.99 -13.83
CA ARG A 9 -30.50 9.25 -14.20
C ARG A 9 -29.94 9.87 -15.49
N GLY A 10 -28.70 9.60 -15.82
CA GLY A 10 -28.21 9.93 -17.14
C GLY A 10 -29.19 9.38 -18.20
N VAL A 11 -29.63 10.22 -19.14
CA VAL A 11 -30.52 9.78 -20.21
C VAL A 11 -29.65 9.26 -21.34
N LEU A 12 -29.80 8.01 -21.72
CA LEU A 12 -29.21 7.49 -22.96
C LEU A 12 -29.84 8.22 -24.14
N SER A 13 -29.05 9.00 -24.88
CA SER A 13 -29.51 9.77 -26.03
C SER A 13 -29.23 9.08 -27.36
N VAL A 14 -28.04 8.47 -27.48
CA VAL A 14 -27.67 7.75 -28.72
C VAL A 14 -27.01 6.43 -28.34
N LEU A 15 -27.36 5.39 -29.07
CA LEU A 15 -26.67 4.11 -29.07
C LEU A 15 -26.29 3.71 -30.50
N ARG A 16 -25.01 3.62 -30.77
CA ARG A 16 -24.45 3.10 -32.03
C ARG A 16 -23.87 1.71 -31.80
N ILE A 17 -24.17 0.82 -32.71
CA ILE A 17 -23.70 -0.58 -32.68
C ILE A 17 -23.13 -0.89 -34.04
N LYS A 18 -21.92 -1.40 -34.12
CA LYS A 18 -21.27 -1.79 -35.38
C LYS A 18 -20.63 -3.17 -35.25
N ASN A 19 -20.86 -4.03 -36.20
CA ASN A 19 -20.30 -5.38 -36.28
C ASN A 19 -20.53 -6.24 -35.00
N PHE A 20 -21.69 -6.11 -34.39
CA PHE A 20 -22.01 -6.79 -33.14
C PHE A 20 -23.03 -7.92 -33.34
N VAL A 21 -22.64 -9.16 -33.12
CA VAL A 21 -23.40 -10.38 -33.33
C VAL A 21 -23.99 -10.43 -34.74
N LEU A 22 -25.29 -10.15 -34.92
CA LEU A 22 -25.99 -10.12 -36.21
C LEU A 22 -26.13 -8.69 -36.76
N ILE A 23 -25.83 -7.68 -35.99
CA ILE A 23 -25.96 -6.27 -36.40
C ILE A 23 -24.71 -5.87 -37.15
N ASP A 24 -24.90 -5.39 -38.37
CA ASP A 24 -23.84 -4.76 -39.16
C ASP A 24 -23.59 -3.33 -38.69
N GLU A 25 -24.62 -2.50 -38.82
CA GLU A 25 -24.61 -1.13 -38.32
C GLU A 25 -26.04 -0.76 -37.87
N LEU A 26 -26.13 -0.14 -36.71
CA LEU A 26 -27.39 0.34 -36.14
C LEU A 26 -27.12 1.60 -35.35
N GLU A 27 -27.89 2.63 -35.59
CA GLU A 27 -27.91 3.84 -34.76
C GLU A 27 -29.34 4.03 -34.23
N LEU A 28 -29.43 4.20 -32.91
CA LEU A 28 -30.67 4.47 -32.19
C LEU A 28 -30.56 5.83 -31.51
N GLU A 29 -31.37 6.75 -31.93
CA GLU A 29 -31.61 8.00 -31.21
C GLU A 29 -32.80 7.80 -30.29
N LEU A 30 -32.62 8.17 -29.00
CA LEU A 30 -33.61 7.96 -27.95
C LEU A 30 -34.04 9.34 -27.41
N GLU A 31 -35.34 9.53 -27.31
CA GLU A 31 -35.94 10.74 -26.77
C GLU A 31 -36.17 10.61 -25.25
N PRO A 32 -36.22 11.74 -24.52
CA PRO A 32 -36.62 11.70 -23.13
C PRO A 32 -38.02 11.10 -22.95
N GLY A 33 -38.16 10.17 -22.01
CA GLY A 33 -39.43 9.51 -21.70
C GLY A 33 -39.46 8.05 -22.11
N LEU A 34 -40.60 7.56 -22.61
CA LEU A 34 -40.81 6.16 -22.98
C LEU A 34 -40.39 5.93 -24.42
N ASN A 35 -39.34 5.15 -24.63
CA ASN A 35 -38.96 4.62 -25.96
C ASN A 35 -39.36 3.15 -26.03
N VAL A 36 -40.04 2.78 -27.12
CA VAL A 36 -40.58 1.40 -27.28
C VAL A 36 -39.90 0.75 -28.50
N LEU A 37 -39.16 -0.35 -28.23
CA LEU A 37 -38.51 -1.15 -29.24
C LEU A 37 -39.37 -2.39 -29.53
N THR A 38 -39.97 -2.46 -30.69
CA THR A 38 -40.84 -3.56 -31.13
C THR A 38 -40.15 -4.43 -32.18
N GLY A 39 -40.53 -5.69 -32.26
CA GLY A 39 -40.03 -6.64 -33.25
C GLY A 39 -40.27 -8.07 -32.86
N GLU A 40 -40.13 -9.02 -33.78
CA GLU A 40 -40.29 -10.44 -33.50
C GLU A 40 -39.30 -10.94 -32.43
N THR A 41 -39.70 -11.96 -31.69
CA THR A 41 -38.86 -12.57 -30.64
C THR A 41 -37.65 -13.28 -31.25
N GLY A 42 -36.49 -12.91 -30.79
CA GLY A 42 -35.28 -13.74 -30.94
C GLY A 42 -34.02 -13.05 -31.35
N ALA A 43 -34.00 -12.12 -32.30
CA ALA A 43 -32.69 -11.70 -32.80
C ALA A 43 -32.29 -10.25 -32.48
N GLY A 44 -33.12 -9.25 -32.69
CA GLY A 44 -32.67 -7.85 -32.60
C GLY A 44 -32.67 -7.25 -31.20
N LYS A 45 -33.77 -7.37 -30.47
CA LYS A 45 -33.95 -6.70 -29.16
C LYS A 45 -32.95 -7.13 -28.12
N SER A 46 -32.72 -8.43 -27.99
CA SER A 46 -31.75 -8.97 -27.02
C SER A 46 -30.31 -8.58 -27.36
N ILE A 47 -30.00 -8.40 -28.66
CA ILE A 47 -28.68 -7.96 -29.10
C ILE A 47 -28.44 -6.50 -28.69
N VAL A 48 -29.45 -5.63 -28.85
CA VAL A 48 -29.38 -4.23 -28.42
C VAL A 48 -29.16 -4.11 -26.91
N VAL A 49 -29.91 -4.91 -26.12
CA VAL A 49 -29.71 -4.97 -24.66
C VAL A 49 -28.32 -5.52 -24.32
N GLY A 50 -27.85 -6.53 -25.06
CA GLY A 50 -26.47 -7.06 -24.91
C GLY A 50 -25.39 -6.01 -25.21
N ALA A 51 -25.58 -5.20 -26.25
CA ALA A 51 -24.69 -4.10 -26.57
C ALA A 51 -24.66 -3.03 -25.47
N LEU A 52 -25.85 -2.68 -24.92
CA LEU A 52 -25.95 -1.75 -23.81
C LEU A 52 -25.26 -2.29 -22.54
N ASN A 53 -25.46 -3.56 -22.22
CA ASN A 53 -24.75 -4.20 -21.10
C ASN A 53 -23.22 -4.17 -21.28
N LEU A 54 -22.73 -4.35 -22.50
CA LEU A 54 -21.31 -4.29 -22.80
C LEU A 54 -20.72 -2.90 -22.54
N VAL A 55 -21.42 -1.84 -22.97
CA VAL A 55 -21.04 -0.44 -22.73
C VAL A 55 -21.06 -0.11 -21.24
N LEU A 56 -21.97 -0.69 -20.47
CA LEU A 56 -22.07 -0.54 -19.02
C LEU A 56 -21.06 -1.40 -18.22
N GLY A 57 -20.03 -1.94 -18.91
CA GLY A 57 -18.95 -2.67 -18.23
C GLY A 57 -19.11 -4.18 -18.23
N GLY A 58 -20.11 -4.71 -18.91
CA GLY A 58 -20.34 -6.14 -19.05
C GLY A 58 -19.13 -6.88 -19.67
N ARG A 59 -19.11 -8.20 -19.50
CA ARG A 59 -18.02 -9.04 -20.00
C ARG A 59 -18.03 -9.08 -21.51
N ALA A 60 -16.88 -8.80 -22.12
CA ALA A 60 -16.66 -8.94 -23.55
C ALA A 60 -16.26 -10.38 -23.91
N SER A 61 -16.72 -10.86 -25.08
CA SER A 61 -16.39 -12.17 -25.61
C SER A 61 -16.23 -12.10 -27.13
N ALA A 62 -15.43 -12.99 -27.71
CA ALA A 62 -15.14 -13.02 -29.14
C ALA A 62 -16.39 -13.35 -30.00
N ASP A 63 -17.33 -14.11 -29.44
CA ASP A 63 -18.60 -14.49 -30.07
C ASP A 63 -19.56 -13.29 -30.26
N GLN A 64 -19.29 -12.17 -29.61
CA GLN A 64 -20.02 -10.92 -29.78
C GLN A 64 -19.59 -10.15 -31.06
N VAL A 65 -18.46 -10.51 -31.65
CA VAL A 65 -18.01 -9.92 -32.90
C VAL A 65 -18.70 -10.62 -34.08
N ARG A 66 -19.25 -9.83 -34.99
CA ARG A 66 -19.93 -10.36 -36.18
C ARG A 66 -18.99 -11.27 -36.97
N PRO A 67 -19.44 -12.45 -37.44
CA PRO A 67 -18.64 -13.32 -38.26
C PRO A 67 -18.11 -12.58 -39.54
N GLY A 68 -16.80 -12.63 -39.71
CA GLY A 68 -16.12 -11.95 -40.82
C GLY A 68 -15.66 -10.53 -40.55
N ALA A 69 -16.02 -9.95 -39.39
CA ALA A 69 -15.50 -8.66 -38.94
C ALA A 69 -14.27 -8.84 -38.04
N GLU A 70 -13.35 -7.89 -38.04
CA GLU A 70 -12.17 -7.87 -37.21
C GLU A 70 -12.50 -7.44 -35.76
N GLU A 71 -13.45 -6.51 -35.62
CA GLU A 71 -13.87 -5.97 -34.34
C GLU A 71 -15.34 -5.53 -34.32
N ALA A 72 -15.94 -5.54 -33.18
CA ALA A 72 -17.24 -4.93 -32.88
C ALA A 72 -17.03 -3.63 -32.10
N GLU A 73 -17.81 -2.61 -32.41
CA GLU A 73 -17.78 -1.32 -31.73
C GLU A 73 -19.17 -0.92 -31.29
N ILE A 74 -19.26 -0.50 -30.02
CA ILE A 74 -20.49 0.03 -29.45
C ILE A 74 -20.18 1.39 -28.84
N GLU A 75 -20.98 2.38 -29.18
CA GLU A 75 -20.92 3.72 -28.59
C GLU A 75 -22.26 4.08 -27.97
N ALA A 76 -22.21 4.69 -26.81
CA ALA A 76 -23.36 5.21 -26.10
C ALA A 76 -23.10 6.63 -25.63
N LEU A 77 -24.03 7.52 -25.93
CA LEU A 77 -24.01 8.90 -25.45
C LEU A 77 -25.07 9.07 -24.37
N PHE A 78 -24.63 9.45 -23.17
CA PHE A 78 -25.49 9.77 -22.05
C PHE A 78 -25.52 11.29 -21.85
N LEU A 79 -26.72 11.86 -21.76
CA LEU A 79 -26.93 13.23 -21.32
C LEU A 79 -27.01 13.25 -19.79
N LEU A 80 -26.10 13.98 -19.19
CA LEU A 80 -25.99 14.13 -17.74
C LEU A 80 -26.68 15.44 -17.33
N GLU A 81 -27.43 15.42 -16.23
CA GLU A 81 -27.97 16.68 -15.70
C GLU A 81 -26.88 17.62 -15.22
N ARG A 82 -27.08 18.92 -15.48
CA ARG A 82 -26.22 19.98 -14.92
C ARG A 82 -26.32 20.03 -13.43
N PRO A 83 -25.18 20.11 -12.70
CA PRO A 83 -25.21 20.49 -11.31
C PRO A 83 -25.79 21.91 -11.21
N GLY A 84 -27.00 22.06 -10.68
CA GLY A 84 -27.55 23.40 -10.40
C GLY A 84 -28.95 23.68 -10.90
N ALA A 85 -29.52 22.91 -11.82
CA ALA A 85 -30.85 23.19 -12.36
C ALA A 85 -32.02 22.90 -11.41
N THR A 86 -31.85 22.14 -10.36
CA THR A 86 -32.71 21.87 -9.19
C THR A 86 -32.12 20.76 -8.28
N ALA A 87 -30.94 20.28 -8.60
CA ALA A 87 -30.30 19.20 -7.85
C ALA A 87 -29.69 19.78 -6.57
N SER A 88 -30.38 19.60 -5.47
CA SER A 88 -29.82 19.74 -4.13
C SER A 88 -28.50 18.99 -4.05
N LEU A 89 -27.50 19.52 -3.32
CA LEU A 89 -26.21 18.88 -3.01
C LEU A 89 -26.32 17.38 -2.62
N ALA A 90 -27.50 16.97 -2.13
CA ALA A 90 -27.84 15.57 -1.85
C ALA A 90 -27.76 14.61 -3.06
N HIS A 91 -27.77 15.10 -4.30
CA HIS A 91 -27.70 14.26 -5.50
C HIS A 91 -26.24 14.02 -5.96
N ALA A 92 -25.31 14.87 -5.59
CA ALA A 92 -23.88 14.65 -5.88
C ALA A 92 -23.32 13.49 -5.06
N GLU A 93 -23.77 13.33 -3.81
CA GLU A 93 -23.39 12.23 -2.90
C GLU A 93 -23.88 10.85 -3.38
N LEU A 94 -24.93 10.83 -4.23
CA LEU A 94 -25.49 9.61 -4.80
C LEU A 94 -24.78 9.16 -6.10
N ARG A 95 -23.78 9.91 -6.57
CA ARG A 95 -23.06 9.66 -7.82
C ARG A 95 -21.54 9.76 -7.66
N PRO A 96 -20.95 8.97 -6.78
CA PRO A 96 -19.54 9.11 -6.46
C PRO A 96 -18.61 8.80 -7.64
N ALA A 97 -19.04 7.95 -8.59
CA ALA A 97 -18.25 7.63 -9.76
C ALA A 97 -18.25 8.80 -10.76
N LEU A 98 -19.40 9.39 -11.06
CA LEU A 98 -19.52 10.59 -11.91
C LEU A 98 -18.80 11.78 -11.30
N THR A 99 -18.89 11.98 -10.00
CA THR A 99 -18.19 13.07 -9.29
C THR A 99 -16.68 12.92 -9.46
N ARG A 100 -16.14 11.72 -9.23
CA ARG A 100 -14.71 11.45 -9.46
C ARG A 100 -14.27 11.71 -10.89
N LEU A 101 -15.11 11.37 -11.90
CA LEU A 101 -14.79 11.64 -13.30
C LEU A 101 -14.81 13.14 -13.64
N ARG A 102 -15.68 13.92 -13.00
CA ARG A 102 -15.69 15.38 -13.12
C ARG A 102 -14.46 16.01 -12.47
N ASP A 103 -14.11 15.59 -11.27
CA ASP A 103 -12.92 16.05 -10.54
C ASP A 103 -11.63 15.71 -11.30
N ALA A 104 -11.61 14.57 -11.98
CA ALA A 104 -10.51 14.13 -12.84
C ALA A 104 -10.49 14.82 -14.24
N GLY A 105 -11.46 15.70 -14.54
CA GLY A 105 -11.56 16.40 -15.82
C GLY A 105 -11.91 15.48 -17.01
N VAL A 106 -12.44 14.29 -16.76
CA VAL A 106 -12.90 13.36 -17.81
C VAL A 106 -14.27 13.76 -18.33
N VAL A 107 -15.11 14.28 -17.44
CA VAL A 107 -16.44 14.81 -17.76
C VAL A 107 -16.42 16.31 -17.49
N THR A 108 -16.36 17.10 -18.55
CA THR A 108 -16.29 18.58 -18.47
C THR A 108 -17.61 19.27 -18.79
N GLY A 109 -18.58 18.55 -19.35
CA GLY A 109 -19.89 19.05 -19.78
C GLY A 109 -21.04 18.19 -19.25
N ASP A 110 -22.14 18.26 -19.99
CA ASP A 110 -23.40 17.55 -19.70
C ASP A 110 -23.49 16.22 -20.45
N GLU A 111 -22.44 15.82 -21.16
CA GLU A 111 -22.40 14.63 -21.99
C GLU A 111 -21.31 13.67 -21.53
N LEU A 112 -21.64 12.40 -21.58
CA LEU A 112 -20.71 11.30 -21.35
C LEU A 112 -20.80 10.32 -22.53
N ALA A 113 -19.76 10.28 -23.34
CA ALA A 113 -19.61 9.30 -24.39
C ALA A 113 -18.84 8.08 -23.88
N ILE A 114 -19.43 6.91 -24.02
CA ILE A 114 -18.80 5.62 -23.70
C ILE A 114 -18.61 4.86 -25.00
N ARG A 115 -17.40 4.40 -25.27
CA ARG A 115 -17.09 3.56 -26.42
C ARG A 115 -16.45 2.25 -25.96
N ARG A 116 -16.94 1.16 -26.50
CA ARG A 116 -16.42 -0.18 -26.27
C ARG A 116 -16.04 -0.84 -27.59
N VAL A 117 -14.83 -1.36 -27.66
CA VAL A 117 -14.33 -2.11 -28.84
C VAL A 117 -13.95 -3.52 -28.38
N VAL A 118 -14.44 -4.52 -29.11
CA VAL A 118 -14.14 -5.93 -28.87
C VAL A 118 -13.58 -6.52 -30.15
N THR A 119 -12.40 -7.09 -30.11
CA THR A 119 -11.77 -7.74 -31.27
C THR A 119 -12.20 -9.19 -31.42
N ALA A 120 -12.10 -9.75 -32.62
CA ALA A 120 -12.38 -11.18 -32.89
C ALA A 120 -11.50 -12.14 -32.05
N SER A 121 -10.37 -11.66 -31.50
CA SER A 121 -9.54 -12.40 -30.54
C SER A 121 -10.04 -12.35 -29.08
N GLY A 122 -11.17 -11.68 -28.80
CA GLY A 122 -11.76 -11.53 -27.47
C GLY A 122 -11.13 -10.43 -26.61
N ARG A 123 -10.15 -9.68 -27.14
CA ARG A 123 -9.59 -8.51 -26.45
C ARG A 123 -10.59 -7.37 -26.48
N SER A 124 -10.67 -6.62 -25.38
CA SER A 124 -11.60 -5.49 -25.29
C SER A 124 -10.92 -4.23 -24.76
N ARG A 125 -11.31 -3.10 -25.34
CA ARG A 125 -10.90 -1.75 -24.94
C ARG A 125 -12.14 -0.91 -24.65
N ALA A 126 -12.04 -0.05 -23.67
CA ALA A 126 -13.11 0.85 -23.26
C ALA A 126 -12.60 2.29 -23.18
N TYR A 127 -13.48 3.23 -23.51
CA TYR A 127 -13.15 4.65 -23.52
C TYR A 127 -14.31 5.46 -22.90
N LEU A 128 -13.95 6.46 -22.09
CA LEU A 128 -14.84 7.48 -21.54
C LEU A 128 -14.40 8.83 -22.08
N ASN A 129 -15.26 9.52 -22.81
CA ASN A 129 -14.95 10.79 -23.50
C ASN A 129 -13.61 10.75 -24.27
N GLY A 130 -13.34 9.63 -24.96
CA GLY A 130 -12.10 9.40 -25.71
C GLY A 130 -10.89 8.95 -24.89
N ARG A 131 -10.96 8.95 -23.56
CA ARG A 131 -9.90 8.49 -22.66
C ARG A 131 -10.05 6.99 -22.39
N LEU A 132 -8.95 6.24 -22.51
CA LEU A 132 -8.92 4.81 -22.21
C LEU A 132 -9.27 4.56 -20.74
N CYS A 133 -10.15 3.59 -20.49
CA CYS A 133 -10.56 3.17 -19.17
C CYS A 133 -10.67 1.64 -19.06
N THR A 134 -10.90 1.14 -17.86
CA THR A 134 -11.10 -0.30 -17.60
C THR A 134 -12.58 -0.67 -17.63
N ALA A 135 -12.89 -1.96 -17.87
CA ALA A 135 -14.25 -2.46 -17.74
C ALA A 135 -14.80 -2.35 -16.31
N ALA A 136 -13.92 -2.42 -15.31
CA ALA A 136 -14.29 -2.25 -13.91
C ALA A 136 -14.73 -0.80 -13.59
N GLU A 137 -14.06 0.20 -14.18
CA GLU A 137 -14.48 1.61 -14.06
C GLU A 137 -15.85 1.85 -14.71
N LEU A 138 -16.13 1.22 -15.89
CA LEU A 138 -17.45 1.27 -16.48
C LEU A 138 -18.51 0.58 -15.60
N ALA A 139 -18.22 -0.59 -15.08
CA ALA A 139 -19.13 -1.32 -14.19
C ALA A 139 -19.45 -0.55 -12.91
N ALA A 140 -18.48 0.18 -12.34
CA ALA A 140 -18.69 1.05 -11.18
C ALA A 140 -19.56 2.28 -11.52
N LEU A 141 -19.52 2.74 -12.77
CA LEU A 141 -20.32 3.87 -13.26
C LEU A 141 -21.74 3.46 -13.67
N ALA A 142 -21.93 2.23 -14.12
CA ALA A 142 -23.19 1.72 -14.66
C ALA A 142 -24.42 1.99 -13.79
N PRO A 143 -24.40 1.77 -12.44
CA PRO A 143 -25.56 2.04 -11.58
C PRO A 143 -25.99 3.51 -11.55
N GLU A 144 -25.07 4.43 -11.89
CA GLU A 144 -25.33 5.86 -11.92
C GLU A 144 -25.90 6.33 -13.25
N LEU A 145 -25.74 5.52 -14.33
CA LEU A 145 -26.18 5.83 -15.70
C LEU A 145 -27.50 5.15 -16.07
N ALA A 146 -27.56 3.84 -15.87
CA ALA A 146 -28.71 3.06 -16.30
C ALA A 146 -28.94 1.83 -15.40
N ASP A 147 -30.17 1.37 -15.35
CA ASP A 147 -30.56 0.12 -14.73
C ASP A 147 -31.18 -0.78 -15.80
N VAL A 148 -30.60 -1.95 -16.02
CA VAL A 148 -31.05 -2.88 -17.04
C VAL A 148 -31.77 -4.04 -16.37
N ALA A 149 -33.09 -4.06 -16.47
CA ALA A 149 -33.90 -5.19 -16.06
C ALA A 149 -34.00 -6.19 -17.23
N SER A 150 -33.26 -7.29 -17.18
CA SER A 150 -33.37 -8.39 -18.16
C SER A 150 -34.26 -9.50 -17.66
N GLN A 151 -34.63 -10.44 -18.56
CA GLN A 151 -35.49 -11.57 -18.24
C GLN A 151 -34.97 -12.48 -17.11
N HIS A 152 -33.70 -12.43 -16.79
CA HIS A 152 -33.03 -13.29 -15.83
C HIS A 152 -32.40 -12.58 -14.62
N GLU A 153 -32.18 -11.26 -14.68
CA GLU A 153 -31.56 -10.53 -13.57
C GLU A 153 -31.95 -9.04 -13.59
N SER A 154 -32.66 -8.62 -12.56
CA SER A 154 -32.64 -7.24 -12.09
C SER A 154 -31.46 -7.11 -11.13
N VAL A 155 -30.26 -6.84 -11.65
CA VAL A 155 -29.00 -6.88 -10.90
C VAL A 155 -29.08 -6.04 -9.62
N ALA A 156 -29.78 -4.91 -9.67
CA ALA A 156 -29.93 -4.01 -8.53
C ALA A 156 -30.89 -4.53 -7.44
N LEU A 157 -31.91 -5.31 -7.79
CA LEU A 157 -32.87 -5.85 -6.81
C LEU A 157 -32.43 -7.20 -6.23
N THR A 158 -31.53 -7.92 -6.89
CA THR A 158 -30.97 -9.18 -6.39
C THR A 158 -29.80 -8.96 -5.42
N ASP A 159 -29.19 -7.77 -5.43
CA ASP A 159 -28.12 -7.42 -4.51
C ASP A 159 -28.67 -6.84 -3.19
N PRO A 160 -28.58 -7.58 -2.05
CA PRO A 160 -29.07 -7.11 -0.76
C PRO A 160 -28.43 -5.79 -0.30
N SER A 161 -27.21 -5.48 -0.77
CA SER A 161 -26.50 -4.25 -0.39
C SER A 161 -27.21 -2.97 -0.90
N THR A 162 -28.03 -3.09 -1.96
CA THR A 162 -28.78 -1.97 -2.55
C THR A 162 -30.13 -1.73 -1.89
N HIS A 163 -30.70 -2.73 -1.18
CA HIS A 163 -32.05 -2.68 -0.65
C HIS A 163 -32.28 -1.52 0.33
N LEU A 164 -31.32 -1.28 1.23
CA LEU A 164 -31.41 -0.16 2.18
C LEU A 164 -31.47 1.18 1.43
N GLY A 165 -30.66 1.32 0.36
CA GLY A 165 -30.66 2.53 -0.46
C GLY A 165 -31.99 2.78 -1.17
N TYR A 166 -32.67 1.73 -1.63
CA TYR A 166 -34.02 1.86 -2.19
C TYR A 166 -35.06 2.25 -1.15
N LEU A 167 -34.98 1.65 0.05
CA LEU A 167 -35.90 1.95 1.16
C LEU A 167 -35.72 3.41 1.64
N ASP A 168 -34.48 3.84 1.86
CA ASP A 168 -34.15 5.21 2.29
C ASP A 168 -34.63 6.23 1.26
N ARG A 169 -34.45 5.93 -0.04
CA ARG A 169 -34.92 6.80 -1.12
C ARG A 169 -36.44 6.87 -1.19
N PHE A 170 -37.13 5.75 -1.02
CA PHE A 170 -38.60 5.70 -0.96
C PHE A 170 -39.12 6.54 0.21
N ALA A 171 -38.47 6.44 1.36
CA ALA A 171 -38.82 7.17 2.57
C ALA A 171 -38.30 8.62 2.60
N ARG A 172 -37.49 9.05 1.61
CA ARG A 172 -36.82 10.38 1.55
C ARG A 172 -35.92 10.65 2.75
N LEU A 173 -35.18 9.64 3.19
CA LEU A 173 -34.32 9.66 4.36
C LEU A 173 -32.83 9.86 4.02
N GLU A 174 -32.47 10.16 2.78
CA GLU A 174 -31.09 10.28 2.32
C GLU A 174 -30.29 11.28 3.15
N ARG A 175 -30.90 12.44 3.52
CA ARG A 175 -30.24 13.43 4.37
C ARG A 175 -29.93 12.92 5.78
N GLN A 176 -30.86 12.17 6.36
CA GLN A 176 -30.65 11.57 7.69
C GLN A 176 -29.56 10.49 7.64
N ARG A 177 -29.58 9.69 6.59
CA ARG A 177 -28.53 8.68 6.33
C ARG A 177 -27.15 9.33 6.18
N SER A 178 -27.03 10.40 5.39
CA SER A 178 -25.76 11.13 5.24
C SER A 178 -25.24 11.65 6.58
N LYS A 179 -26.08 12.33 7.37
CA LYS A 179 -25.71 12.80 8.71
C LYS A 179 -25.27 11.66 9.65
N LEU A 180 -25.92 10.51 9.56
CA LEU A 180 -25.55 9.34 10.35
C LEU A 180 -24.21 8.77 9.90
N ALA A 181 -23.96 8.71 8.58
CA ALA A 181 -22.67 8.28 8.02
C ALA A 181 -21.54 9.20 8.47
N ASP A 182 -21.72 10.52 8.34
CA ASP A 182 -20.73 11.52 8.80
C ASP A 182 -20.40 11.36 10.30
N GLY A 183 -21.44 11.15 11.12
CA GLY A 183 -21.28 10.91 12.55
C GLY A 183 -20.58 9.58 12.87
N PHE A 184 -20.84 8.55 12.09
CA PHE A 184 -20.19 7.25 12.25
C PHE A 184 -18.71 7.31 11.84
N ASP A 185 -18.40 7.95 10.72
CA ASP A 185 -17.02 8.13 10.26
C ASP A 185 -16.18 8.93 11.26
N GLU A 186 -16.76 9.98 11.86
CA GLU A 186 -16.10 10.75 12.92
C GLU A 186 -15.89 9.91 14.19
N LEU A 187 -16.87 9.08 14.57
CA LEU A 187 -16.73 8.15 15.68
C LEU A 187 -15.61 7.15 15.44
N GLU A 188 -15.57 6.52 14.25
CA GLU A 188 -14.51 5.59 13.86
C GLU A 188 -13.14 6.26 13.90
N ARG A 189 -13.03 7.48 13.41
CA ARG A 189 -11.81 8.29 13.45
C ARG A 189 -11.34 8.52 14.89
N ILE A 190 -12.24 8.90 15.78
CA ILE A 190 -11.92 9.15 17.20
C ILE A 190 -11.52 7.85 17.91
N VAL A 191 -12.26 6.77 17.71
CA VAL A 191 -11.95 5.44 18.29
C VAL A 191 -10.60 4.95 17.78
N GLY A 192 -10.29 5.12 16.50
CA GLY A 192 -8.99 4.81 15.92
C GLY A 192 -7.85 5.60 16.56
N ALA A 193 -8.04 6.91 16.76
CA ALA A 193 -7.06 7.77 17.42
C ALA A 193 -6.82 7.35 18.90
N ILE A 194 -7.88 7.01 19.63
CA ILE A 194 -7.76 6.51 21.03
C ILE A 194 -6.99 5.21 21.08
N ARG A 195 -7.25 4.27 20.16
CA ARG A 195 -6.51 3.00 20.08
C ARG A 195 -5.02 3.23 19.79
N ALA A 196 -4.72 4.09 18.83
CA ALA A 196 -3.34 4.45 18.49
C ALA A 196 -2.60 5.09 19.69
N LEU A 197 -3.23 6.03 20.40
CA LEU A 197 -2.65 6.66 21.59
C LEU A 197 -2.40 5.66 22.71
N ARG A 198 -3.32 4.72 22.95
CA ARG A 198 -3.14 3.67 23.97
C ARG A 198 -1.95 2.75 23.64
N GLU A 199 -1.76 2.42 22.37
CA GLU A 199 -0.62 1.59 21.94
C GLU A 199 0.71 2.33 22.10
N VAL A 200 0.75 3.63 21.76
CA VAL A 200 1.92 4.49 22.00
C VAL A 200 2.23 4.60 23.49
N ASP A 201 1.23 4.77 24.34
CA ASP A 201 1.41 4.90 25.79
C ASP A 201 1.98 3.59 26.40
N LYS A 202 1.44 2.44 25.96
CA LYS A 202 1.97 1.12 26.35
C LYS A 202 3.43 0.95 25.93
N SER A 203 3.75 1.24 24.67
CA SER A 203 5.12 1.10 24.16
C SER A 203 6.09 2.07 24.85
N ARG A 204 5.62 3.26 25.25
CA ARG A 204 6.38 4.23 26.03
C ARG A 204 6.70 3.70 27.42
N ALA A 205 5.71 3.12 28.13
CA ALA A 205 5.92 2.56 29.46
C ALA A 205 6.93 1.39 29.43
N GLU A 206 6.82 0.49 28.46
CA GLU A 206 7.78 -0.60 28.26
C GLU A 206 9.20 -0.07 27.97
N ARG A 207 9.30 0.94 27.11
CA ARG A 207 10.58 1.59 26.78
C ARG A 207 11.20 2.28 27.99
N GLU A 208 10.39 2.98 28.78
CA GLU A 208 10.84 3.65 30.00
C GLU A 208 11.33 2.63 31.04
N ALA A 209 10.61 1.53 31.27
CA ALA A 209 11.03 0.46 32.17
C ALA A 209 12.37 -0.15 31.70
N PHE A 210 12.50 -0.42 30.41
CA PHE A 210 13.75 -0.94 29.84
C PHE A 210 14.93 0.04 30.02
N LEU A 211 14.72 1.32 29.74
CA LEU A 211 15.78 2.34 29.91
C LEU A 211 16.16 2.53 31.38
N ARG A 212 15.21 2.48 32.34
CA ARG A 212 15.49 2.50 33.76
C ARG A 212 16.33 1.31 34.19
N PHE A 213 16.00 0.12 33.70
CA PHE A 213 16.78 -1.08 33.99
C PHE A 213 18.23 -0.95 33.47
N GLN A 214 18.41 -0.44 32.25
CA GLN A 214 19.77 -0.20 31.71
C GLN A 214 20.53 0.85 32.54
N LEU A 215 19.88 1.95 32.89
CA LEU A 215 20.48 3.01 33.71
C LEU A 215 20.92 2.48 35.11
N GLN A 216 20.09 1.63 35.71
CA GLN A 216 20.45 1.01 36.99
C GLN A 216 21.70 0.13 36.83
N GLY A 217 21.77 -0.70 35.81
CA GLY A 217 22.94 -1.52 35.54
C GLY A 217 24.22 -0.70 35.30
N ILE A 218 24.11 0.42 34.58
CA ILE A 218 25.23 1.35 34.41
C ILE A 218 25.62 2.02 35.74
N ALA A 219 24.64 2.43 36.53
CA ALA A 219 24.88 3.07 37.84
C ALA A 219 25.52 2.11 38.85
N GLU A 220 25.16 0.83 38.85
CA GLU A 220 25.76 -0.21 39.69
C GLU A 220 27.25 -0.42 39.38
N VAL A 221 27.60 -0.39 38.09
CA VAL A 221 29.01 -0.49 37.63
C VAL A 221 29.76 0.81 37.89
N ALA A 222 29.07 1.94 37.92
CA ALA A 222 29.64 3.29 38.12
C ALA A 222 30.91 3.56 37.28
N PRO A 223 30.89 3.35 35.96
CA PRO A 223 32.09 3.45 35.11
C PRO A 223 32.67 4.86 35.15
N ARG A 224 34.00 4.95 35.14
CA ARG A 224 34.75 6.19 35.13
C ARG A 224 35.45 6.40 33.78
N ALA A 225 35.60 7.66 33.41
CA ALA A 225 36.32 7.99 32.17
C ALA A 225 37.78 7.51 32.30
N GLY A 226 38.26 6.76 31.32
CA GLY A 226 39.61 6.18 31.30
C GLY A 226 39.77 4.83 31.98
N GLU A 227 38.78 4.37 32.75
CA GLU A 227 38.84 3.11 33.49
C GLU A 227 39.10 1.88 32.62
N LEU A 228 38.54 1.89 31.40
CA LEU A 228 38.75 0.81 30.42
C LEU A 228 40.22 0.66 30.03
N ASP A 229 40.91 1.78 29.85
CA ASP A 229 42.34 1.80 29.50
C ASP A 229 43.17 1.36 30.70
N GLU A 230 42.85 1.84 31.91
CA GLU A 230 43.51 1.43 33.16
C GLU A 230 43.39 -0.10 33.36
N LEU A 231 42.16 -0.64 33.24
CA LEU A 231 41.92 -2.07 33.37
C LEU A 231 42.59 -2.89 32.25
N ALA A 232 42.67 -2.36 31.06
CA ALA A 232 43.39 -3.01 29.96
C ALA A 232 44.90 -3.07 30.20
N ASP A 233 45.45 -2.03 30.79
CA ASP A 233 46.87 -1.96 31.15
C ASP A 233 47.19 -2.86 32.35
N GLU A 234 46.35 -2.88 33.39
CA GLU A 234 46.48 -3.77 34.52
C GLU A 234 46.37 -5.24 34.08
N ARG A 235 45.40 -5.58 33.21
CA ARG A 235 45.29 -6.92 32.63
C ARG A 235 46.54 -7.31 31.86
N ARG A 236 47.16 -6.41 31.13
CA ARG A 236 48.42 -6.64 30.43
C ARG A 236 49.56 -6.92 31.43
N ARG A 237 49.69 -6.12 32.49
CA ARG A 237 50.71 -6.31 33.55
C ARG A 237 50.52 -7.66 34.22
N LEU A 238 49.31 -7.99 34.66
CA LEU A 238 49.01 -9.26 35.33
C LEU A 238 49.25 -10.47 34.40
N ARG A 239 48.90 -10.38 33.13
CA ARG A 239 49.18 -11.45 32.14
C ARG A 239 50.68 -11.70 31.97
N HIS A 240 51.49 -10.67 32.05
CA HIS A 240 52.95 -10.78 31.92
C HIS A 240 53.66 -11.00 33.24
N ALA A 241 53.02 -10.76 34.38
CA ALA A 241 53.63 -10.90 35.71
C ALA A 241 54.19 -12.32 35.97
N GLY A 242 53.41 -13.34 35.64
CA GLY A 242 53.87 -14.73 35.76
C GLY A 242 55.08 -15.05 34.91
N LYS A 243 55.12 -14.55 33.68
CA LYS A 243 56.22 -14.77 32.76
C LYS A 243 57.47 -13.96 33.13
N LEU A 244 57.28 -12.76 33.70
CA LEU A 244 58.34 -11.95 34.24
C LEU A 244 58.95 -12.62 35.49
N SER A 245 58.14 -13.12 36.43
CA SER A 245 58.58 -13.82 37.62
C SER A 245 59.38 -15.09 37.26
N GLU A 246 58.90 -15.87 36.29
CA GLU A 246 59.61 -17.04 35.80
C GLU A 246 60.97 -16.70 35.15
N LEU A 247 61.00 -15.64 34.33
CA LEU A 247 62.24 -15.17 33.69
C LEU A 247 63.24 -14.64 34.71
N VAL A 248 62.77 -13.83 35.66
CA VAL A 248 63.61 -13.31 36.76
C VAL A 248 64.11 -14.44 37.65
N GLY A 249 63.21 -15.41 38.03
CA GLY A 249 63.60 -16.59 38.79
C GLY A 249 64.69 -17.42 38.09
N ARG A 250 64.57 -17.66 36.81
CA ARG A 250 65.60 -18.39 36.03
C ARG A 250 66.94 -17.64 35.97
N VAL A 251 66.90 -16.33 35.89
CA VAL A 251 68.12 -15.51 35.93
C VAL A 251 68.76 -15.55 37.32
N ALA A 252 67.96 -15.42 38.37
CA ALA A 252 68.45 -15.52 39.75
C ALA A 252 69.06 -16.89 40.02
N GLU A 253 68.39 -18.01 39.65
CA GLU A 253 68.96 -19.34 39.79
C GLU A 253 70.29 -19.50 39.03
N ARG A 254 70.44 -18.95 37.83
CA ARG A 254 71.72 -19.00 37.08
C ARG A 254 72.84 -18.18 37.73
N LEU A 255 72.47 -17.12 38.45
CA LEU A 255 73.45 -16.31 39.18
C LEU A 255 73.92 -16.96 40.47
N GLU A 256 72.95 -17.55 41.22
CA GLU A 256 73.12 -17.99 42.61
C GLU A 256 73.34 -19.51 42.76
N ALA A 257 73.15 -20.33 41.68
CA ALA A 257 73.37 -21.76 41.77
C ALA A 257 74.81 -22.11 42.18
N GLU A 258 74.97 -23.26 42.82
CA GLU A 258 76.31 -23.82 43.03
C GLU A 258 77.09 -23.95 41.72
N GLN A 259 78.26 -23.33 41.64
CA GLN A 259 79.02 -23.11 40.40
C GLN A 259 78.29 -22.17 39.40
N GLY A 260 77.38 -21.33 39.83
CA GLY A 260 76.71 -20.31 39.06
C GLY A 260 77.66 -19.19 38.57
N ILE A 261 77.06 -18.22 37.84
CA ILE A 261 77.88 -17.12 37.27
C ILE A 261 78.60 -16.31 38.35
N ALA A 262 77.99 -16.15 39.51
CA ALA A 262 78.59 -15.45 40.65
C ALA A 262 79.83 -16.18 41.17
N ASP A 263 79.78 -17.50 41.32
CA ASP A 263 80.89 -18.34 41.76
C ASP A 263 82.03 -18.36 40.71
N GLN A 264 81.65 -18.43 39.40
CA GLN A 264 82.61 -18.37 38.30
C GLN A 264 83.31 -17.04 38.25
N LEU A 265 82.63 -15.91 38.45
CA LEU A 265 83.21 -14.58 38.54
C LEU A 265 84.09 -14.42 39.75
N ALA A 266 83.69 -14.96 40.89
CA ALA A 266 84.51 -14.97 42.11
C ALA A 266 85.80 -15.75 41.91
N ARG A 267 85.78 -16.93 41.28
CA ARG A 267 86.92 -17.73 40.95
C ARG A 267 87.88 -17.01 39.96
N ALA A 268 87.30 -16.44 38.87
CA ALA A 268 88.09 -15.66 37.92
C ALA A 268 88.71 -14.44 38.56
N ALA A 269 88.02 -13.75 39.44
CA ALA A 269 88.56 -12.62 40.22
C ALA A 269 89.73 -13.04 41.13
N GLY A 270 89.52 -14.25 41.79
CA GLY A 270 90.61 -14.82 42.58
C GLY A 270 91.87 -15.21 41.77
N GLU A 271 91.67 -15.81 40.59
CA GLU A 271 92.75 -16.14 39.66
C GLU A 271 93.45 -14.89 39.15
N LEU A 272 92.73 -13.83 38.80
CA LEU A 272 93.29 -12.54 38.45
C LEU A 272 94.01 -11.88 39.61
N GLY A 273 93.57 -12.01 40.81
CA GLY A 273 94.25 -11.55 42.03
C GLY A 273 95.60 -12.24 42.19
N SER A 274 95.58 -13.60 42.05
CA SER A 274 96.83 -14.38 42.11
C SER A 274 97.80 -14.05 40.98
N ALA A 275 97.30 -13.82 39.78
CA ALA A 275 98.13 -13.35 38.63
C ALA A 275 98.72 -11.97 38.84
N SER A 276 98.04 -11.08 39.55
CA SER A 276 98.52 -9.74 39.91
C SER A 276 99.62 -9.79 40.98
N GLU A 277 99.61 -10.81 41.83
CA GLU A 277 100.70 -11.03 42.77
C GLU A 277 101.96 -11.54 42.12
N LEU A 278 101.82 -12.26 40.98
CA LEU A 278 102.94 -12.82 40.19
C LEU A 278 103.60 -11.74 39.23
N ASP A 279 102.85 -10.81 38.72
CA ASP A 279 103.31 -9.73 37.84
C ASP A 279 102.61 -8.39 38.13
N PRO A 280 103.16 -7.56 39.03
CA PRO A 280 102.51 -6.33 39.45
C PRO A 280 102.47 -5.25 38.34
N THR A 281 103.12 -5.43 37.24
CA THR A 281 103.25 -4.43 36.18
C THR A 281 102.16 -4.54 35.09
N ARG A 282 101.40 -5.64 35.03
CA ARG A 282 100.40 -5.96 34.00
C ARG A 282 98.98 -5.63 34.35
N ASN A 283 98.73 -5.08 35.53
CA ASN A 283 97.36 -4.82 36.05
C ASN A 283 96.85 -3.40 35.85
N ARG A 284 97.28 -2.78 34.74
CA ARG A 284 96.78 -1.48 34.29
C ARG A 284 96.28 -1.59 32.86
N ALA A 285 95.13 -2.33 32.67
CA ALA A 285 94.28 -2.24 31.47
C ALA A 285 92.80 -2.37 31.85
#